data_45f47cbc6eeeff8612268bdad578ed28
#
_entry.id   45f47cbc6eeeff8612268bdad578ed28
#
_cell.length_a   1.000
_cell.length_b   1.000
_cell.length_c   1.000
_cell.angle_alpha   90.00
_cell.angle_beta   90.00
_cell.angle_gamma   90.00
#
_symmetry.space_group_name_H-M   'P 1'
#
loop_
_entity.id
_entity.type
_entity.pdbx_description
1 polymer ?
#
loop_
_entity_poly.entity_id
_entity_poly.type
_entity_poly.pdbx_seq_one_letter_code
_entity_poly.pdbx_strand_id
1 'polypeptide(L)'
;MEHLANFVKSRAGVQAYLEPRTTVTETTIVLVAATGEWTRRRVQGAEAARRFARKNGVPLHDVGVVGYPQRMRDWTAHRKATGQTGVPTSQDGQSATG
;
A
#
# COMPACT_ATOMS: atom_id res chain seq x y z
N MET A 1 11.88 -1.10 -7.39
CA MET A 1 11.44 -1.02 -5.99
C MET A 1 11.96 0.21 -5.27
N GLU A 2 12.63 1.07 -6.00
CA GLU A 2 13.21 2.27 -5.41
C GLU A 2 12.13 3.16 -4.78
N HIS A 3 10.98 3.29 -5.45
CA HIS A 3 9.86 4.07 -4.92
C HIS A 3 9.42 3.55 -3.55
N LEU A 4 9.32 2.22 -3.42
CA LEU A 4 8.87 1.61 -2.17
C LEU A 4 9.92 1.79 -1.07
N ALA A 5 11.19 1.65 -1.42
CA ALA A 5 12.26 1.84 -0.44
C ALA A 5 12.27 3.29 0.06
N ASN A 6 12.06 4.25 -0.84
CA ASN A 6 11.99 5.66 -0.45
C ASN A 6 10.80 5.93 0.46
N PHE A 7 9.67 5.29 0.20
CA PHE A 7 8.51 5.42 1.07
C PHE A 7 8.84 4.96 2.49
N VAL A 8 9.50 3.80 2.61
CA VAL A 8 9.89 3.28 3.92
C VAL A 8 10.83 4.24 4.65
N LYS A 9 11.81 4.77 3.92
CA LYS A 9 12.84 5.64 4.53
C LYS A 9 12.26 6.99 4.97
N SER A 10 11.27 7.49 4.24
CA SER A 10 10.78 8.85 4.46
C SER A 10 9.58 8.91 5.41
N ARG A 11 9.08 7.75 5.87
CA ARG A 11 7.92 7.71 6.76
C ARG A 11 8.18 6.80 7.93
N ALA A 12 7.54 7.11 9.05
CA ALA A 12 7.69 6.32 10.27
C ALA A 12 6.62 5.22 10.33
N GLY A 13 6.97 4.11 10.96
CA GLY A 13 6.01 3.06 11.29
C GLY A 13 5.38 2.37 10.10
N VAL A 14 6.13 2.24 9.00
CA VAL A 14 5.61 1.63 7.78
C VAL A 14 5.42 0.13 7.98
N GLN A 15 4.27 -0.37 7.56
CA GLN A 15 4.01 -1.80 7.49
C GLN A 15 3.58 -2.16 6.07
N ALA A 16 3.86 -3.40 5.68
CA ALA A 16 3.58 -3.86 4.33
C ALA A 16 2.43 -4.86 4.34
N TYR A 17 1.60 -4.80 3.31
CA TYR A 17 0.45 -5.69 3.16
C TYR A 17 0.52 -6.32 1.78
N LEU A 18 0.52 -7.65 1.75
CA LEU A 18 0.58 -8.40 0.50
C LEU A 18 -0.83 -8.61 -0.03
N GLU A 19 -1.03 -8.20 -1.28
CA GLU A 19 -2.28 -8.48 -1.99
C GLU A 19 -2.00 -9.63 -2.94
N PRO A 20 -2.51 -10.83 -2.66
CA PRO A 20 -2.16 -12.01 -3.45
C PRO A 20 -2.64 -11.89 -4.89
N ARG A 21 -1.92 -12.59 -5.77
CA ARG A 21 -2.30 -12.68 -7.17
C ARG A 21 -3.63 -13.37 -7.33
N THR A 22 -4.45 -12.86 -8.25
CA THR A 22 -5.70 -13.50 -8.65
C THR A 22 -5.62 -13.82 -10.15
N THR A 23 -6.72 -14.34 -10.71
CA THR A 23 -6.77 -14.63 -12.13
C THR A 23 -6.71 -13.37 -12.99
N VAL A 24 -7.04 -12.21 -12.43
CA VAL A 24 -7.10 -10.96 -13.19
C VAL A 24 -6.12 -9.91 -12.70
N THR A 25 -5.51 -10.11 -11.53
CA THR A 25 -4.58 -9.13 -10.98
C THR A 25 -3.28 -9.82 -10.60
N GLU A 26 -2.20 -9.07 -10.64
CA GLU A 26 -0.90 -9.55 -10.22
C GLU A 26 -0.69 -9.29 -8.75
N THR A 27 0.35 -9.91 -8.19
CA THR A 27 0.71 -9.67 -6.80
C THR A 27 1.13 -8.22 -6.62
N THR A 28 0.58 -7.59 -5.61
CA THR A 28 0.94 -6.22 -5.26
C THR A 28 1.33 -6.12 -3.80
N ILE A 29 2.11 -5.11 -3.47
CA ILE A 29 2.45 -4.80 -2.10
C ILE A 29 1.96 -3.39 -1.79
N VAL A 30 1.32 -3.25 -0.63
CA VAL A 30 0.84 -1.95 -0.14
C VAL A 30 1.65 -1.60 1.08
N LEU A 31 2.22 -0.40 1.09
CA LEU A 31 2.94 0.11 2.26
C LEU A 31 2.07 1.17 2.92
N VAL A 32 1.90 1.04 4.23
CA VAL A 32 1.07 1.97 5.01
C VAL A 32 1.89 2.54 6.14
N ALA A 33 2.02 3.86 6.17
CA ALA A 33 2.77 4.55 7.22
C ALA A 33 1.93 4.69 8.48
N ALA A 34 2.55 5.11 9.56
CA ALA A 34 1.87 5.30 10.85
C ALA A 34 0.69 6.27 10.74
N THR A 35 0.79 7.27 9.86
CA THR A 35 -0.28 8.23 9.63
C THR A 35 -1.46 7.66 8.87
N GLY A 36 -1.28 6.50 8.24
CA GLY A 36 -2.27 5.92 7.33
C GLY A 36 -1.98 6.20 5.87
N GLU A 37 -1.05 7.09 5.56
CA GLU A 37 -0.63 7.31 4.18
C GLU A 37 -0.12 6.00 3.58
N TRP A 38 -0.49 5.72 2.34
CA TRP A 38 -0.16 4.44 1.73
C TRP A 38 0.19 4.58 0.26
N THR A 39 0.92 3.58 -0.23
CA THR A 39 1.24 3.46 -1.65
C THR A 39 1.15 1.99 -2.05
N ARG A 40 0.95 1.72 -3.33
CA ARG A 40 0.79 0.37 -3.86
C ARG A 40 1.65 0.21 -5.10
N ARG A 41 2.31 -0.95 -5.22
CA ARG A 41 3.10 -1.27 -6.40
C ARG A 41 3.01 -2.75 -6.70
N ARG A 42 3.04 -3.10 -7.98
CA ARG A 42 3.12 -4.50 -8.37
C ARG A 42 4.52 -5.04 -8.10
N VAL A 43 4.56 -6.30 -7.75
CA VAL A 43 5.82 -7.02 -7.54
C VAL A 43 5.75 -8.33 -8.30
N GLN A 44 6.89 -9.01 -8.44
CA GLN A 44 6.98 -10.21 -9.25
C GLN A 44 6.53 -11.47 -8.50
N GLY A 45 5.78 -11.31 -7.44
CA GLY A 45 5.25 -12.42 -6.68
C GLY A 45 5.47 -12.25 -5.21
N ALA A 46 4.90 -13.17 -4.42
CA ALA A 46 4.95 -13.09 -2.96
C ALA A 46 6.39 -13.13 -2.44
N GLU A 47 7.25 -13.90 -3.11
CA GLU A 47 8.65 -14.01 -2.68
C GLU A 47 9.39 -12.68 -2.81
N ALA A 48 9.13 -11.94 -3.90
CA ALA A 48 9.73 -10.63 -4.09
C ALA A 48 9.26 -9.66 -3.00
N ALA A 49 7.98 -9.75 -2.62
CA ALA A 49 7.43 -8.93 -1.55
C ALA A 49 8.11 -9.26 -0.22
N ARG A 50 8.28 -10.54 0.07
CA ARG A 50 8.93 -10.97 1.31
C ARG A 50 10.38 -10.50 1.37
N ARG A 51 11.10 -10.60 0.25
CA ARG A 51 12.48 -10.12 0.19
C ARG A 51 12.57 -8.64 0.44
N PHE A 52 11.68 -7.88 -0.18
CA PHE A 52 11.64 -6.44 0.01
C PHE A 52 11.40 -6.08 1.48
N ALA A 53 10.41 -6.72 2.09
CA ALA A 53 10.06 -6.44 3.48
C ALA A 53 11.23 -6.75 4.41
N ARG A 54 11.86 -7.89 4.19
CA ARG A 54 13.00 -8.33 5.00
C ARG A 54 14.17 -7.39 4.86
N LYS A 55 14.47 -7.00 3.62
CA LYS A 55 15.59 -6.10 3.34
C LYS A 55 15.39 -4.73 3.97
N ASN A 56 14.17 -4.27 4.03
CA ASN A 56 13.86 -2.92 4.54
C ASN A 56 13.37 -2.94 5.98
N GLY A 57 13.35 -4.09 6.63
CA GLY A 57 12.95 -4.17 8.04
C GLY A 57 11.50 -3.83 8.28
N VAL A 58 10.63 -4.17 7.34
CA VAL A 58 9.20 -3.82 7.40
C VAL A 58 8.41 -5.09 7.66
N PRO A 59 7.48 -5.10 8.64
CA PRO A 59 6.60 -6.25 8.82
C PRO A 59 5.73 -6.44 7.59
N LEU A 60 5.52 -7.69 7.20
CA LEU A 60 4.67 -8.03 6.05
C LEU A 60 3.47 -8.83 6.53
N HIS A 61 2.28 -8.37 6.17
CA HIS A 61 1.03 -9.03 6.49
C HIS A 61 0.34 -9.46 5.21
N ASP A 62 -0.50 -10.48 5.29
CA ASP A 62 -1.32 -10.93 4.18
C ASP A 62 -2.70 -10.29 4.33
N VAL A 63 -3.09 -9.50 3.36
CA VAL A 63 -4.35 -8.76 3.41
C VAL A 63 -5.56 -9.71 3.46
N GLY A 64 -5.43 -10.90 2.88
CA GLY A 64 -6.49 -11.89 2.94
C GLY A 64 -6.71 -12.45 4.33
N VAL A 65 -5.73 -12.28 5.24
CA VAL A 65 -5.82 -12.76 6.61
C VAL A 65 -6.20 -11.63 7.56
N VAL A 66 -5.50 -10.50 7.47
CA VAL A 66 -5.65 -9.44 8.49
C VAL A 66 -6.44 -8.23 7.98
N GLY A 67 -6.70 -8.14 6.69
CA GLY A 67 -7.35 -6.97 6.11
C GLY A 67 -6.44 -5.76 6.08
N TYR A 68 -6.99 -4.65 5.60
CA TYR A 68 -6.26 -3.39 5.59
C TYR A 68 -6.38 -2.72 6.96
N PRO A 69 -5.35 -1.98 7.40
CA PRO A 69 -5.43 -1.32 8.70
C PRO A 69 -6.43 -0.18 8.68
N GLN A 70 -7.04 0.07 9.82
CA GLN A 70 -8.05 1.11 9.95
C GLN A 70 -7.46 2.48 9.62
N ARG A 71 -6.23 2.74 10.00
CA ARG A 71 -5.60 4.04 9.73
C ARG A 71 -5.51 4.35 8.25
N MET A 72 -5.35 3.31 7.42
CA MET A 72 -5.32 3.48 5.97
C MET A 72 -6.69 3.96 5.46
N ARG A 73 -7.76 3.37 5.97
CA ARG A 73 -9.11 3.77 5.60
C ARG A 73 -9.42 5.18 6.08
N ASP A 74 -8.97 5.50 7.28
CA ASP A 74 -9.18 6.83 7.85
C ASP A 74 -8.44 7.88 7.05
N TRP A 75 -7.24 7.59 6.63
CA TRP A 75 -6.46 8.49 5.77
C TRP A 75 -7.22 8.80 4.48
N THR A 76 -7.71 7.75 3.82
CA THR A 76 -8.43 7.89 2.56
C THR A 76 -9.72 8.70 2.76
N ALA A 77 -10.45 8.39 3.82
CA ALA A 77 -11.70 9.09 4.11
C ALA A 77 -11.44 10.57 4.42
N HIS A 78 -10.38 10.85 5.17
CA HIS A 78 -10.02 12.22 5.51
C HIS A 78 -9.67 13.03 4.27
N ARG A 79 -8.92 12.43 3.36
CA ARG A 79 -8.54 13.11 2.13
C ARG A 79 -9.74 13.45 1.28
N LYS A 80 -10.71 12.54 1.19
CA LYS A 80 -11.95 12.80 0.47
C LYS A 80 -12.75 13.91 1.13
N ALA A 81 -12.84 13.86 2.44
CA ALA A 81 -13.63 14.84 3.20
C ALA A 81 -13.05 16.25 3.08
N THR A 82 -11.74 16.37 2.92
CA THR A 82 -11.06 17.65 2.80
C THR A 82 -10.92 18.11 1.34
N GLY A 83 -11.40 17.31 0.39
CA GLY A 83 -11.30 17.65 -1.02
C GLY A 83 -9.93 17.40 -1.63
N GLN A 84 -9.07 16.65 -0.97
CA GLN A 84 -7.72 16.35 -1.44
C GLN A 84 -7.67 15.04 -2.18
N THR A 85 -8.64 14.82 -3.03
CA THR A 85 -8.75 13.55 -3.73
C THR A 85 -7.83 13.46 -4.94
N GLY A 86 -7.36 14.44 -5.34
CA GLY A 86 -6.51 14.54 -6.50
C GLY A 86 -6.03 13.38 -7.21
N VAL A 87 -6.22 13.31 -7.36
CA VAL A 87 -5.66 12.81 -7.86
C VAL A 87 -5.32 12.02 -8.36
N PRO A 88 -5.46 12.16 -8.72
CA PRO A 88 -5.13 11.31 -9.16
C PRO A 88 -5.05 10.38 -9.40
N THR A 89 -5.48 10.31 -9.46
CA THR A 89 -5.48 9.51 -9.55
C THR A 89 -5.77 8.82 -9.90
N SER A 90 -5.84 8.67 -10.37
CA SER A 90 -6.01 8.09 -10.57
C SER A 90 -6.36 7.43 -10.76
N GLN A 91 -6.38 7.26 -11.13
CA GLN A 91 -6.54 6.81 -11.08
C GLN A 91 -7.03 6.28 -10.90
N ASP A 92 -7.01 6.10 -11.15
CA ASP A 92 -7.39 5.81 -10.68
C ASP A 92 -8.16 5.62 -10.35
N GLY A 93 -8.31 5.48 -10.61
CA GLY A 93 -8.78 5.55 -10.22
C GLY A 93 -9.55 5.57 -9.82
N GLN A 94 -9.45 5.47 -10.15
CA GLN A 94 -9.93 5.66 -9.68
C GLN A 94 -10.62 5.84 -9.27
N SER A 95 -10.58 5.57 -9.75
CA SER A 95 -11.04 5.80 -9.23
C SER A 95 -11.72 5.80 -8.71
N ALA A 96 -11.83 5.55 -9.07
CA ALA A 96 -12.29 5.59 -8.50
C ALA A 96 -12.89 5.64 -7.84
N THR A 97 -12.99 5.44 -8.15
CA THR A 97 -13.34 5.51 -7.45
C THR A 97 -13.59 5.65 -7.02
N GLY A 98 -13.61 5.57 -7.37
CA GLY A 98 -13.46 5.63 -6.95
C GLY A 98 -13.60 5.75 -6.74
#